data_214de4362f757d85c36d712308480946
#
_entry.id   214de4362f757d85c36d712308480946
#
_cell.length_a   1.000
_cell.length_b   1.000
_cell.length_c   1.000
_cell.angle_alpha   90.00
_cell.angle_beta   90.00
_cell.angle_gamma   90.00
#
_symmetry.space_group_name_H-M   'P 1'
#
loop_
_entity.id
_entity.type
_entity.pdbx_description
1 polymer ?
#
loop_
_entity_poly.entity_id
_entity_poly.type
_entity_poly.pdbx_seq_one_letter_code
_entity_poly.pdbx_strand_id
1 'polypeptide(L)' 'MNDADVQVIYRDVDRKTNTVRVTLKVPKGTDPEIAKAIFLEAIKNTQEDYR' A
#
# COMPACT_ATOMS: atom_id res chain seq x y z
N MET A 1 -2.64 -9.25 18.02
CA MET A 1 -2.69 -8.14 17.13
C MET A 1 -2.68 -8.57 15.68
N ASN A 2 -3.49 -7.96 14.89
CA ASN A 2 -3.86 -8.51 13.62
C ASN A 2 -3.42 -7.60 12.48
N ASP A 3 -2.42 -8.01 11.75
CA ASP A 3 -1.94 -7.27 10.58
C ASP A 3 -3.00 -7.15 9.51
N ALA A 4 -4.03 -7.98 9.57
CA ALA A 4 -5.16 -7.94 8.64
C ALA A 4 -5.99 -6.66 8.75
N ASP A 5 -5.78 -5.88 9.81
CA ASP A 5 -6.49 -4.62 9.98
C ASP A 5 -5.94 -3.49 9.09
N VAL A 6 -4.76 -3.68 8.52
CA VAL A 6 -4.22 -2.71 7.57
C VAL A 6 -4.93 -2.88 6.23
N GLN A 7 -5.50 -1.79 5.72
CA GLN A 7 -6.31 -1.83 4.49
C GLN A 7 -5.77 -0.86 3.45
N VAL A 8 -5.76 -1.29 2.21
CA VAL A 8 -5.48 -0.41 1.08
C VAL A 8 -6.79 0.26 0.68
N ILE A 9 -6.89 1.57 0.89
CA ILE A 9 -8.12 2.31 0.64
C ILE A 9 -8.09 3.12 -0.64
N TYR A 10 -6.91 3.28 -1.24
CA TYR A 10 -6.77 4.05 -2.47
C TYR A 10 -5.54 3.60 -3.23
N ARG A 11 -5.67 3.44 -4.54
CA ARG A 11 -4.55 3.14 -5.43
C ARG A 11 -4.70 3.94 -6.70
N ASP A 12 -3.58 4.48 -7.19
CA ASP A 12 -3.57 5.22 -8.44
C ASP A 12 -2.22 5.05 -9.14
N VAL A 13 -2.26 4.99 -10.46
CA VAL A 13 -1.04 4.92 -11.27
C VAL A 13 -1.11 6.02 -12.31
N ASP A 14 -0.10 6.90 -12.30
CA ASP A 14 0.08 7.92 -13.33
C ASP A 14 1.19 7.45 -14.28
N ARG A 15 0.81 7.03 -15.46
CA ARG A 15 1.75 6.51 -16.44
C ARG A 15 2.61 7.60 -17.08
N LYS A 16 2.11 8.83 -17.11
CA LYS A 16 2.87 9.94 -17.68
C LYS A 16 4.11 10.28 -16.86
N THR A 17 3.96 10.24 -15.53
CA THR A 17 5.06 10.52 -14.62
C THR A 17 5.69 9.27 -14.04
N ASN A 18 5.16 8.10 -14.40
CA ASN A 18 5.60 6.82 -13.88
C ASN A 18 5.54 6.79 -12.35
N THR A 19 4.44 7.31 -11.80
CA THR A 19 4.23 7.44 -10.36
C THR A 19 3.13 6.52 -9.91
N VAL A 20 3.37 5.81 -8.80
CA VAL A 20 2.36 4.97 -8.15
C VAL A 20 2.02 5.59 -6.80
N ARG A 21 0.73 5.72 -6.52
CA ARG A 21 0.24 6.22 -5.25
C ARG A 21 -0.62 5.16 -4.57
N VAL A 22 -0.34 4.93 -3.31
CA VAL A 22 -1.11 3.98 -2.51
C VAL A 22 -1.37 4.61 -1.16
N THR A 23 -2.62 4.56 -0.71
CA THR A 23 -3.00 5.03 0.61
C THR A 23 -3.47 3.86 1.44
N LEU A 24 -2.89 3.72 2.62
CA LEU A 24 -3.27 2.67 3.56
C LEU A 24 -4.00 3.27 4.75
N LYS A 25 -4.94 2.51 5.28
CA LYS A 25 -5.50 2.77 6.60
C LYS A 25 -4.80 1.84 7.58
N VAL A 26 -4.05 2.43 8.52
CA VAL A 26 -3.26 1.68 9.48
C VAL A 26 -3.83 1.92 10.88
N PRO A 27 -4.27 0.87 11.57
CA PRO A 27 -4.78 1.01 12.93
C PRO A 27 -3.72 1.51 13.89
N LYS A 28 -4.18 2.24 14.90
CA LYS A 28 -3.30 2.69 15.97
C LYS A 28 -2.68 1.48 16.67
N GLY A 29 -1.37 1.56 16.91
CA GLY A 29 -0.66 0.47 17.57
C GLY A 29 -0.07 -0.58 16.62
N THR A 30 -0.26 -0.41 15.32
CA THR A 30 0.37 -1.30 14.34
C THR A 30 1.88 -1.10 14.34
N ASP A 31 2.63 -2.19 14.25
CA ASP A 31 4.08 -2.13 14.16
C ASP A 31 4.49 -1.39 12.88
N PRO A 32 5.31 -0.32 12.96
CA PRO A 32 5.73 0.42 11.77
C PRO A 32 6.43 -0.43 10.72
N GLU A 33 7.19 -1.42 11.13
CA GLU A 33 7.88 -2.32 10.21
C GLU A 33 6.89 -3.13 9.39
N ILE A 34 5.83 -3.60 10.04
CA ILE A 34 4.79 -4.38 9.37
C ILE A 34 4.00 -3.48 8.42
N ALA A 35 3.65 -2.28 8.87
CA ALA A 35 2.93 -1.33 8.03
C ALA A 35 3.73 -0.98 6.78
N LYS A 36 5.04 -0.78 6.93
CA LYS A 36 5.94 -0.50 5.81
C LYS A 36 5.97 -1.66 4.82
N ALA A 37 6.07 -2.89 5.32
CA ALA A 37 6.11 -4.06 4.47
C ALA A 37 4.82 -4.20 3.65
N ILE A 38 3.68 -3.97 4.28
CA ILE A 38 2.38 -4.03 3.60
C ILE A 38 2.28 -2.93 2.54
N PHE A 39 2.78 -1.73 2.85
CA PHE A 39 2.78 -0.62 1.90
C PHE A 39 3.61 -0.96 0.65
N LEU A 40 4.81 -1.48 0.83
CA LEU A 40 5.67 -1.85 -0.28
C LEU A 40 5.06 -2.96 -1.13
N GLU A 41 4.42 -3.93 -0.48
CA GLU A 41 3.70 -5.00 -1.17
C GLU A 41 2.55 -4.43 -2.00
N ALA A 42 1.81 -3.48 -1.44
CA ALA A 42 0.69 -2.85 -2.14
C ALA A 42 1.17 -2.07 -3.36
N ILE A 43 2.30 -1.39 -3.26
CA ILE A 43 2.89 -0.67 -4.39
C ILE A 43 3.27 -1.65 -5.50
N LYS A 44 3.95 -2.73 -5.14
CA LYS A 44 4.36 -3.75 -6.09
C LYS A 44 3.15 -4.35 -6.82
N ASN A 45 2.13 -4.73 -6.06
CA ASN A 45 0.92 -5.32 -6.63
C ASN A 45 0.20 -4.34 -7.56
N THR A 46 0.17 -3.06 -7.19
CA THR A 46 -0.47 -2.04 -8.02
C THR A 46 0.28 -1.87 -9.33
N GLN A 47 1.59 -1.86 -9.31
CA GLN A 47 2.40 -1.78 -10.54
C GLN A 47 2.14 -2.97 -11.46
N GLU A 48 2.03 -4.17 -10.90
CA GLU A 48 1.78 -5.36 -11.69
C GLU A 48 0.40 -5.34 -12.32
N ASP A 49 -0.60 -4.84 -11.60
CA ASP A 49 -1.97 -4.77 -12.10
C ASP A 49 -2.12 -3.82 -13.29
N TYR A 50 -1.22 -2.84 -13.41
CA TYR A 50 -1.31 -1.82 -14.44
C TYR A 50 -0.28 -1.97 -15.56
N ARG A 51 0.30 -3.11 -15.68
CA ARG A 51 1.22 -3.40 -16.77
C ARG A 51 0.53 -3.46 -18.12
#